data_c5fc31e09c5803d1357102e32781d07a
#
_entry.id   c5fc31e09c5803d1357102e32781d07a
#
_cell.length_a   1.000
_cell.length_b   1.000
_cell.length_c   1.000
_cell.angle_alpha   90.00
_cell.angle_beta   90.00
_cell.angle_gamma   90.00
#
_symmetry.space_group_name_H-M   'P 1'
#
loop_
_entity.id
_entity.type
_entity.pdbx_description
1 polymer ?
#
loop_
_entity_poly.entity_id
_entity_poly.type
_entity_poly.pdbx_seq_one_letter_code
_entity_poly.pdbx_strand_id
1 'polypeptide(L)'
;VFSERADRTGGSSSKVHVGERLSVGELLYGLMLPSGNDASVALAEHFGKRFQAAEGDSPMRASDPLWRFVAEMNRTASRLGMSETHYENTHGLTADGHLSTASDLLKLARAGWKMKRFRDYVGTRQHGCRLVGPGGRQRNVVWRNTNRLLPTTGYDGIKTGTTSAAGACLVSTGRRGADRLFLVVLGAASSSARYTDSRNLYRWAWLKRGHK
;
A
#
# COMPACT_ATOMS: atom_id res chain seq x y z
N VAL A 1 19.37 -5.85 3.46
CA VAL A 1 19.98 -4.65 4.06
C VAL A 1 19.25 -3.43 3.54
N PHE A 2 18.86 -2.53 4.42
CA PHE A 2 18.14 -1.30 4.05
C PHE A 2 19.11 -0.29 3.46
N SER A 3 18.77 0.31 2.33
CA SER A 3 19.63 1.21 1.58
C SER A 3 19.53 2.65 2.07
N GLU A 4 20.54 3.45 1.76
CA GLU A 4 20.51 4.89 2.02
C GLU A 4 19.41 5.61 1.22
N ARG A 5 19.15 5.18 -0.02
CA ARG A 5 18.07 5.72 -0.85
C ARG A 5 16.71 5.48 -0.20
N ALA A 6 16.47 4.28 0.32
CA ALA A 6 15.24 3.96 1.02
C ALA A 6 15.10 4.80 2.30
N ASP A 7 16.13 4.90 3.14
CA ASP A 7 16.10 5.67 4.39
C ASP A 7 15.84 7.17 4.17
N ARG A 8 16.35 7.73 3.06
CA ARG A 8 16.12 9.13 2.68
C ARG A 8 14.78 9.40 2.01
N THR A 9 13.95 8.37 1.78
CA THR A 9 12.64 8.55 1.15
C THR A 9 11.69 9.35 2.04
N GLY A 10 11.19 10.47 1.55
CA GLY A 10 10.31 11.36 2.29
C GLY A 10 8.91 10.81 2.54
N GLY A 11 8.17 11.49 3.41
CA GLY A 11 6.79 11.15 3.77
C GLY A 11 6.69 10.14 4.90
N SER A 12 5.70 9.22 4.84
CA SER A 12 5.50 8.19 5.86
C SER A 12 6.65 7.20 5.90
N SER A 13 7.11 6.82 7.08
CA SER A 13 8.31 5.98 7.26
C SER A 13 8.03 4.74 8.12
N SER A 14 8.65 3.64 7.76
CA SER A 14 8.74 2.43 8.57
C SER A 14 9.74 2.56 9.73
N LYS A 15 10.51 3.65 9.77
CA LYS A 15 11.58 3.87 10.76
C LYS A 15 12.68 2.80 10.72
N VAL A 16 12.91 2.23 9.55
CA VAL A 16 14.07 1.37 9.30
C VAL A 16 15.18 2.25 8.73
N HIS A 17 16.40 2.10 9.25
CA HIS A 17 17.53 2.96 8.88
C HIS A 17 18.57 2.22 8.03
N VAL A 18 19.39 3.00 7.34
CA VAL A 18 20.47 2.48 6.48
C VAL A 18 21.31 1.44 7.22
N GLY A 19 21.61 0.34 6.53
CA GLY A 19 22.40 -0.77 7.08
C GLY A 19 21.63 -1.75 7.96
N GLU A 20 20.43 -1.42 8.41
CA GLU A 20 19.60 -2.35 9.18
C GLU A 20 19.09 -3.50 8.32
N ARG A 21 18.86 -4.64 8.95
CA ARG A 21 18.43 -5.89 8.33
C ARG A 21 17.15 -6.39 8.97
N LEU A 22 16.22 -6.83 8.11
CA LEU A 22 15.00 -7.51 8.50
C LEU A 22 14.56 -8.41 7.34
N SER A 23 13.65 -9.33 7.62
CA SER A 23 13.10 -10.17 6.56
C SER A 23 12.16 -9.36 5.65
N VAL A 24 11.94 -9.85 4.42
CA VAL A 24 10.93 -9.27 3.50
C VAL A 24 9.55 -9.29 4.14
N GLY A 25 9.20 -10.38 4.87
CA GLY A 25 7.93 -10.49 5.56
C GLY A 25 7.73 -9.39 6.60
N GLU A 26 8.75 -9.08 7.40
CA GLU A 26 8.73 -7.97 8.34
C GLU A 26 8.61 -6.62 7.64
N LEU A 27 9.38 -6.42 6.57
CA LEU A 27 9.34 -5.15 5.83
C LEU A 27 7.98 -4.90 5.17
N LEU A 28 7.25 -5.94 4.78
CA LEU A 28 5.87 -5.81 4.29
C LEU A 28 4.91 -5.29 5.37
N TYR A 29 5.10 -5.61 6.66
CA TYR A 29 4.37 -4.93 7.74
C TYR A 29 4.78 -3.45 7.84
N GLY A 30 6.07 -3.13 7.72
CA GLY A 30 6.56 -1.75 7.67
C GLY A 30 6.01 -0.94 6.48
N LEU A 31 5.74 -1.59 5.36
CA LEU A 31 5.05 -1.00 4.22
C LEU A 31 3.55 -0.77 4.48
N MET A 32 2.85 -1.82 4.93
CA MET A 32 1.38 -1.83 4.92
C MET A 32 0.77 -1.10 6.12
N LEU A 33 1.36 -1.19 7.31
CA LEU A 33 0.77 -0.64 8.52
C LEU A 33 0.99 0.87 8.64
N PRO A 34 2.24 1.36 8.81
CA PRO A 34 2.49 2.79 8.90
C PRO A 34 2.52 3.48 7.53
N SER A 35 2.34 2.71 6.43
CA SER A 35 2.46 3.23 5.06
C SER A 35 3.88 3.70 4.71
N GLY A 36 4.92 2.92 5.09
CA GLY A 36 6.32 3.31 4.91
C GLY A 36 6.72 3.46 3.44
N ASN A 37 6.97 4.69 3.01
CA ASN A 37 7.49 5.00 1.67
C ASN A 37 8.89 4.42 1.49
N ASP A 38 9.71 4.55 2.53
CA ASP A 38 11.03 3.96 2.67
C ASP A 38 11.01 2.43 2.46
N ALA A 39 10.05 1.75 3.09
CA ALA A 39 9.86 0.31 2.92
C ALA A 39 9.49 -0.07 1.47
N SER A 40 8.68 0.76 0.78
CA SER A 40 8.32 0.50 -0.61
C SER A 40 9.53 0.61 -1.55
N VAL A 41 10.38 1.61 -1.33
CA VAL A 41 11.62 1.80 -2.10
C VAL A 41 12.58 0.63 -1.86
N ALA A 42 12.80 0.22 -0.61
CA ALA A 42 13.67 -0.91 -0.29
C ALA A 42 13.19 -2.22 -0.91
N LEU A 43 11.88 -2.48 -0.94
CA LEU A 43 11.31 -3.65 -1.61
C LEU A 43 11.49 -3.56 -3.13
N ALA A 44 11.30 -2.37 -3.71
CA ALA A 44 11.48 -2.16 -5.14
C ALA A 44 12.95 -2.36 -5.56
N GLU A 45 13.92 -1.84 -4.82
CA GLU A 45 15.34 -2.08 -5.07
C GLU A 45 15.72 -3.57 -4.96
N HIS A 46 15.11 -4.28 -4.00
CA HIS A 46 15.38 -5.70 -3.80
C HIS A 46 14.82 -6.57 -4.93
N PHE A 47 13.54 -6.38 -5.25
CA PHE A 47 12.84 -7.23 -6.22
C PHE A 47 13.00 -6.76 -7.65
N GLY A 48 13.20 -5.46 -7.90
CA GLY A 48 13.33 -4.89 -9.22
C GLY A 48 14.50 -5.48 -10.04
N LYS A 49 15.51 -6.02 -9.36
CA LYS A 49 16.61 -6.77 -10.01
C LYS A 49 16.15 -7.98 -10.81
N ARG A 50 14.93 -8.49 -10.53
CA ARG A 50 14.33 -9.66 -11.18
C ARG A 50 13.43 -9.28 -12.34
N PHE A 51 13.14 -7.99 -12.53
CA PHE A 51 12.21 -7.50 -13.54
C PHE A 51 12.95 -6.82 -14.69
N GLN A 52 12.28 -6.80 -15.82
CA GLN A 52 12.75 -6.10 -17.01
C GLN A 52 12.36 -4.61 -16.94
N ALA A 53 13.13 -3.76 -17.60
CA ALA A 53 12.79 -2.36 -17.83
C ALA A 53 11.50 -2.24 -18.67
N ALA A 54 10.88 -1.06 -18.65
CA ALA A 54 9.83 -0.77 -19.61
C ALA A 54 10.43 -0.54 -21.00
N GLU A 55 9.64 -0.81 -22.04
CA GLU A 55 10.02 -0.47 -23.41
C GLU A 55 10.11 1.07 -23.52
N GLY A 56 11.17 1.55 -24.14
CA GLY A 56 11.44 2.98 -24.28
C GLY A 56 12.07 3.68 -23.07
N ASP A 57 12.34 2.95 -21.96
CA ASP A 57 13.07 3.53 -20.83
C ASP A 57 14.46 4.01 -21.24
N SER A 58 14.87 5.16 -20.69
CA SER A 58 16.26 5.62 -20.81
C SER A 58 17.24 4.59 -20.21
N PRO A 59 18.48 4.53 -20.65
CA PRO A 59 19.48 3.59 -20.11
C PRO A 59 19.61 3.69 -18.58
N MET A 60 19.47 4.89 -18.01
CA MET A 60 19.51 5.12 -16.57
C MET A 60 18.32 4.46 -15.85
N ARG A 61 17.09 4.64 -16.34
CA ARG A 61 15.91 3.97 -15.78
C ARG A 61 15.97 2.45 -15.98
N ALA A 62 16.39 2.02 -17.17
CA ALA A 62 16.50 0.61 -17.50
C ALA A 62 17.53 -0.15 -16.63
N SER A 63 18.57 0.52 -16.15
CA SER A 63 19.57 -0.09 -15.25
C SER A 63 19.15 -0.09 -13.77
N ASP A 64 18.25 0.81 -13.35
CA ASP A 64 17.86 0.99 -11.94
C ASP A 64 16.74 0.00 -11.52
N PRO A 65 16.97 -0.88 -10.53
CA PRO A 65 15.97 -1.83 -10.05
C PRO A 65 14.65 -1.18 -9.62
N LEU A 66 14.68 0.04 -9.07
CA LEU A 66 13.47 0.74 -8.65
C LEU A 66 12.53 0.99 -9.84
N TRP A 67 13.06 1.49 -10.95
CA TRP A 67 12.28 1.75 -12.15
C TRP A 67 11.77 0.47 -12.81
N ARG A 68 12.57 -0.59 -12.82
CA ARG A 68 12.10 -1.92 -13.26
C ARG A 68 10.93 -2.42 -12.40
N PHE A 69 10.95 -2.14 -11.12
CA PHE A 69 9.82 -2.48 -10.24
C PHE A 69 8.58 -1.65 -10.57
N VAL A 70 8.71 -0.34 -10.82
CA VAL A 70 7.60 0.52 -11.28
C VAL A 70 7.04 0.02 -12.61
N ALA A 71 7.92 -0.36 -13.54
CA ALA A 71 7.48 -0.97 -14.81
C ALA A 71 6.66 -2.25 -14.57
N GLU A 72 7.07 -3.11 -13.60
CA GLU A 72 6.29 -4.30 -13.24
C GLU A 72 4.97 -3.97 -12.55
N MET A 73 4.90 -2.88 -11.77
CA MET A 73 3.62 -2.39 -11.24
C MET A 73 2.67 -2.02 -12.38
N ASN A 74 3.15 -1.32 -13.41
CA ASN A 74 2.35 -0.94 -14.57
C ASN A 74 1.95 -2.15 -15.42
N ARG A 75 2.84 -3.11 -15.64
CA ARG A 75 2.49 -4.39 -16.29
C ARG A 75 1.42 -5.15 -15.49
N THR A 76 1.51 -5.14 -14.17
CA THR A 76 0.51 -5.77 -13.30
C THR A 76 -0.84 -5.05 -13.39
N ALA A 77 -0.85 -3.72 -13.41
CA ALA A 77 -2.07 -2.93 -13.64
C ALA A 77 -2.73 -3.32 -14.96
N SER A 78 -1.95 -3.37 -16.05
CA SER A 78 -2.44 -3.79 -17.37
C SER A 78 -3.03 -5.22 -17.34
N ARG A 79 -2.33 -6.19 -16.74
CA ARG A 79 -2.83 -7.58 -16.60
C ARG A 79 -4.12 -7.68 -15.80
N LEU A 80 -4.36 -6.76 -14.88
CA LEU A 80 -5.60 -6.68 -14.10
C LEU A 80 -6.71 -5.88 -14.80
N GLY A 81 -6.47 -5.36 -16.00
CA GLY A 81 -7.40 -4.52 -16.76
C GLY A 81 -7.61 -3.15 -16.14
N MET A 82 -6.60 -2.61 -15.45
CA MET A 82 -6.61 -1.26 -14.85
C MET A 82 -6.20 -0.23 -15.90
N SER A 83 -7.08 0.03 -16.87
CA SER A 83 -6.79 0.81 -18.07
C SER A 83 -6.57 2.31 -17.82
N GLU A 84 -7.01 2.81 -16.68
CA GLU A 84 -6.89 4.22 -16.29
C GLU A 84 -5.89 4.40 -15.14
N THR A 85 -4.96 3.45 -14.99
CA THR A 85 -3.95 3.45 -13.92
C THR A 85 -2.55 3.48 -14.50
N HIS A 86 -1.75 4.43 -14.03
CA HIS A 86 -0.32 4.49 -14.29
C HIS A 86 0.44 4.86 -13.01
N TYR A 87 1.54 4.16 -12.75
CA TYR A 87 2.40 4.38 -11.60
C TYR A 87 3.73 4.99 -12.02
N GLU A 88 4.12 6.08 -11.38
CA GLU A 88 5.42 6.74 -11.52
C GLU A 88 6.37 6.47 -10.35
N ASN A 89 5.86 5.93 -9.26
CA ASN A 89 6.66 5.59 -8.08
C ASN A 89 6.01 4.46 -7.28
N THR A 90 6.73 3.95 -6.28
CA THR A 90 6.30 2.81 -5.47
C THR A 90 5.51 3.19 -4.23
N HIS A 91 5.51 4.46 -3.83
CA HIS A 91 5.02 4.92 -2.53
C HIS A 91 3.75 5.79 -2.61
N GLY A 92 3.35 6.24 -3.80
CA GLY A 92 2.12 6.99 -3.99
C GLY A 92 2.20 8.48 -3.66
N LEU A 93 3.40 9.06 -3.51
CA LEU A 93 3.53 10.52 -3.51
C LEU A 93 3.16 11.06 -4.89
N THR A 94 2.53 12.22 -4.91
CA THR A 94 2.08 12.86 -6.15
C THR A 94 3.24 13.06 -7.13
N ALA A 95 3.03 12.61 -8.35
CA ALA A 95 3.90 12.83 -9.49
C ALA A 95 3.03 12.97 -10.75
N ASP A 96 3.52 13.68 -11.74
CA ASP A 96 2.82 13.83 -13.01
C ASP A 96 2.62 12.45 -13.65
N GLY A 97 1.39 12.17 -14.08
CA GLY A 97 1.04 10.86 -14.64
C GLY A 97 0.78 9.75 -13.62
N HIS A 98 1.00 9.95 -12.31
CA HIS A 98 0.68 8.96 -11.27
C HIS A 98 -0.81 8.97 -10.96
N LEU A 99 -1.59 8.25 -11.75
CA LEU A 99 -3.05 8.31 -11.73
C LEU A 99 -3.67 6.92 -11.54
N SER A 100 -4.88 6.91 -10.99
CA SER A 100 -5.76 5.73 -10.92
C SER A 100 -7.22 6.14 -10.77
N THR A 101 -8.12 5.17 -10.89
CA THR A 101 -9.55 5.35 -10.63
C THR A 101 -10.04 4.43 -9.52
N ALA A 102 -11.22 4.75 -8.95
CA ALA A 102 -11.86 3.89 -7.96
C ALA A 102 -12.15 2.49 -8.51
N SER A 103 -12.55 2.39 -9.79
CA SER A 103 -12.79 1.13 -10.48
C SER A 103 -11.53 0.26 -10.57
N ASP A 104 -10.41 0.85 -10.96
CA ASP A 104 -9.14 0.13 -11.12
C ASP A 104 -8.57 -0.30 -9.77
N LEU A 105 -8.60 0.57 -8.76
CA LEU A 105 -8.19 0.20 -7.40
C LEU A 105 -9.07 -0.90 -6.80
N LEU A 106 -10.35 -0.98 -7.18
CA LEU A 106 -11.22 -2.09 -6.81
C LEU A 106 -10.76 -3.42 -7.43
N LYS A 107 -10.33 -3.42 -8.70
CA LYS A 107 -9.76 -4.60 -9.38
C LYS A 107 -8.51 -5.07 -8.64
N LEU A 108 -7.60 -4.14 -8.32
CA LEU A 108 -6.37 -4.42 -7.56
C LEU A 108 -6.67 -5.00 -6.17
N ALA A 109 -7.59 -4.37 -5.43
CA ALA A 109 -7.99 -4.82 -4.10
C ALA A 109 -8.56 -6.24 -4.12
N ARG A 110 -9.41 -6.56 -5.09
CA ARG A 110 -9.98 -7.90 -5.27
C ARG A 110 -8.92 -8.94 -5.65
N ALA A 111 -7.97 -8.58 -6.50
CA ALA A 111 -6.85 -9.44 -6.86
C ALA A 111 -5.97 -9.75 -5.63
N GLY A 112 -5.58 -8.72 -4.89
CA GLY A 112 -4.80 -8.86 -3.66
C GLY A 112 -5.53 -9.70 -2.59
N TRP A 113 -6.83 -9.52 -2.47
CA TRP A 113 -7.66 -10.24 -1.48
C TRP A 113 -7.67 -11.77 -1.66
N LYS A 114 -7.40 -12.28 -2.85
CA LYS A 114 -7.28 -13.73 -3.09
C LYS A 114 -6.11 -14.34 -2.32
N MET A 115 -5.06 -13.56 -2.05
CA MET A 115 -3.85 -14.01 -1.35
C MET A 115 -4.03 -13.92 0.17
N LYS A 116 -3.89 -15.06 0.88
CA LYS A 116 -4.00 -15.09 2.36
C LYS A 116 -3.03 -14.13 3.02
N ARG A 117 -1.75 -14.13 2.61
CA ARG A 117 -0.72 -13.25 3.19
C ARG A 117 -1.07 -11.76 3.05
N PHE A 118 -1.64 -11.34 1.91
CA PHE A 118 -2.10 -9.96 1.76
C PHE A 118 -3.18 -9.61 2.79
N ARG A 119 -4.17 -10.51 2.98
CA ARG A 119 -5.21 -10.30 4.00
C ARG A 119 -4.62 -10.19 5.41
N ASP A 120 -3.64 -11.02 5.73
CA ASP A 120 -2.95 -11.00 7.03
C ASP A 120 -2.26 -9.64 7.26
N TYR A 121 -1.52 -9.13 6.28
CA TYR A 121 -0.86 -7.82 6.38
C TYR A 121 -1.87 -6.67 6.55
N VAL A 122 -2.86 -6.56 5.67
CA VAL A 122 -3.79 -5.41 5.66
C VAL A 122 -4.75 -5.43 6.84
N GLY A 123 -5.05 -6.59 7.41
CA GLY A 123 -5.91 -6.77 8.58
C GLY A 123 -5.19 -6.61 9.92
N THR A 124 -3.87 -6.59 9.92
CA THR A 124 -3.08 -6.46 11.16
C THR A 124 -3.14 -5.02 11.69
N ARG A 125 -3.51 -4.85 12.96
CA ARG A 125 -3.60 -3.53 13.61
C ARG A 125 -2.25 -3.00 14.06
N GLN A 126 -1.41 -3.87 14.58
CA GLN A 126 -0.10 -3.53 15.11
C GLN A 126 0.84 -4.72 14.95
N HIS A 127 2.12 -4.44 14.67
CA HIS A 127 3.16 -5.45 14.55
C HIS A 127 4.47 -4.92 15.14
N GLY A 128 5.12 -5.73 15.96
CA GLY A 128 6.45 -5.45 16.51
C GLY A 128 7.51 -6.17 15.71
N CYS A 129 8.60 -5.48 15.38
CA CYS A 129 9.72 -6.06 14.65
C CYS A 129 11.04 -5.76 15.35
N ARG A 130 11.95 -6.74 15.36
CA ARG A 130 13.33 -6.57 15.80
C ARG A 130 14.21 -6.29 14.58
N LEU A 131 14.89 -5.16 14.58
CA LEU A 131 15.84 -4.75 13.56
C LEU A 131 17.27 -5.06 14.03
N VAL A 132 18.10 -5.49 13.09
CA VAL A 132 19.50 -5.77 13.33
C VAL A 132 20.34 -4.80 12.50
N GLY A 133 21.01 -3.89 13.18
CA GLY A 133 21.87 -2.88 12.58
C GLY A 133 23.30 -3.35 12.37
N PRO A 134 24.15 -2.46 11.85
CA PRO A 134 25.58 -2.69 11.73
C PRO A 134 26.19 -3.09 13.07
N GLY A 135 27.18 -4.01 13.04
CA GLY A 135 27.82 -4.53 14.24
C GLY A 135 26.92 -5.42 15.13
N GLY A 136 25.76 -5.85 14.62
CA GLY A 136 24.83 -6.69 15.39
C GLY A 136 23.97 -5.94 16.40
N ARG A 137 24.01 -4.61 16.41
CA ARG A 137 23.14 -3.78 17.28
C ARG A 137 21.68 -4.08 16.99
N GLN A 138 20.90 -4.30 18.04
CA GLN A 138 19.47 -4.62 17.90
C GLN A 138 18.61 -3.51 18.49
N ARG A 139 17.48 -3.22 17.84
CA ARG A 139 16.41 -2.37 18.37
C ARG A 139 15.05 -2.89 17.94
N ASN A 140 14.02 -2.52 18.67
CA ASN A 140 12.65 -2.85 18.33
C ASN A 140 11.94 -1.65 17.71
N VAL A 141 11.05 -1.92 16.76
CA VAL A 141 10.11 -0.96 16.21
C VAL A 141 8.70 -1.54 16.30
N VAL A 142 7.72 -0.68 16.48
CA VAL A 142 6.30 -1.07 16.48
C VAL A 142 5.56 -0.29 15.42
N TRP A 143 4.96 -0.99 14.48
CA TRP A 143 4.15 -0.41 13.42
C TRP A 143 2.67 -0.51 13.73
N ARG A 144 1.94 0.58 13.51
CA ARG A 144 0.50 0.64 13.68
C ARG A 144 -0.18 0.93 12.36
N ASN A 145 -1.27 0.22 12.11
CA ASN A 145 -2.05 0.40 10.89
C ASN A 145 -2.80 1.75 10.92
N THR A 146 -2.67 2.49 9.83
CA THR A 146 -3.33 3.79 9.66
C THR A 146 -4.82 3.70 9.37
N ASN A 147 -5.35 2.49 9.07
CA ASN A 147 -6.77 2.28 8.78
C ASN A 147 -7.61 2.23 10.05
N ARG A 148 -8.34 3.32 10.33
CA ARG A 148 -9.20 3.47 11.52
C ARG A 148 -10.49 2.64 11.46
N LEU A 149 -10.79 1.92 10.39
CA LEU A 149 -11.92 0.99 10.37
C LEU A 149 -11.59 -0.34 11.06
N LEU A 150 -10.33 -0.76 11.08
CA LEU A 150 -9.91 -2.05 11.63
C LEU A 150 -10.32 -2.34 13.09
N PRO A 151 -10.44 -1.34 14.00
CA PRO A 151 -10.97 -1.59 15.33
C PRO A 151 -12.47 -1.96 15.35
N THR A 152 -13.20 -1.63 14.31
CA THR A 152 -14.64 -1.92 14.20
C THR A 152 -14.84 -3.32 13.62
N THR A 153 -15.62 -4.15 14.29
CA THR A 153 -15.94 -5.50 13.84
C THR A 153 -16.54 -5.50 12.44
N GLY A 154 -16.08 -6.41 11.62
CA GLY A 154 -16.55 -6.59 10.24
C GLY A 154 -15.70 -5.85 9.20
N TYR A 155 -14.71 -5.04 9.59
CA TYR A 155 -13.77 -4.43 8.64
C TYR A 155 -12.38 -5.07 8.74
N ASP A 156 -11.83 -5.50 7.60
CA ASP A 156 -10.64 -6.36 7.56
C ASP A 156 -9.43 -5.73 6.82
N GLY A 157 -9.55 -4.47 6.36
CA GLY A 157 -8.46 -3.80 5.61
C GLY A 157 -9.01 -2.60 4.82
N ILE A 158 -8.29 -2.00 3.87
CA ILE A 158 -7.07 -2.44 3.19
C ILE A 158 -5.98 -1.37 3.36
N LYS A 159 -6.16 -0.17 2.73
CA LYS A 159 -5.09 0.85 2.69
C LYS A 159 -5.62 2.26 2.66
N THR A 160 -4.95 3.15 3.38
CA THR A 160 -5.15 4.60 3.35
C THR A 160 -4.08 5.29 2.51
N GLY A 161 -4.40 6.45 1.97
CA GLY A 161 -3.44 7.36 1.34
C GLY A 161 -3.88 8.80 1.54
N THR A 162 -2.94 9.73 1.56
CA THR A 162 -3.24 11.17 1.59
C THR A 162 -2.07 11.93 1.01
N THR A 163 -2.34 12.77 0.01
CA THR A 163 -1.44 13.85 -0.44
C THR A 163 -2.28 15.11 -0.62
N SER A 164 -1.64 16.26 -0.73
CA SER A 164 -2.36 17.53 -0.95
C SER A 164 -3.17 17.50 -2.25
N ALA A 165 -2.64 16.90 -3.31
CA ALA A 165 -3.31 16.84 -4.60
C ALA A 165 -4.39 15.75 -4.67
N ALA A 166 -4.16 14.58 -4.03
CA ALA A 166 -5.09 13.45 -4.08
C ALA A 166 -6.24 13.56 -3.06
N GLY A 167 -6.14 14.44 -2.06
CA GLY A 167 -7.05 14.42 -0.93
C GLY A 167 -6.88 13.17 -0.06
N ALA A 168 -7.86 12.87 0.77
CA ALA A 168 -7.83 11.69 1.62
C ALA A 168 -8.50 10.48 0.92
N CYS A 169 -7.75 9.40 0.76
CA CYS A 169 -8.17 8.20 0.04
C CYS A 169 -8.21 6.97 0.96
N LEU A 170 -9.12 6.04 0.67
CA LEU A 170 -9.27 4.77 1.38
C LEU A 170 -9.74 3.67 0.44
N VAL A 171 -9.01 2.58 0.40
CA VAL A 171 -9.50 1.29 -0.09
C VAL A 171 -9.78 0.43 1.13
N SER A 172 -10.99 -0.12 1.22
CA SER A 172 -11.41 -0.90 2.38
C SER A 172 -12.25 -2.12 2.00
N THR A 173 -12.35 -3.07 2.91
CA THR A 173 -13.25 -4.21 2.79
C THR A 173 -14.00 -4.42 4.10
N GLY A 174 -15.27 -4.78 3.97
CA GLY A 174 -16.14 -5.10 5.09
C GLY A 174 -16.90 -6.39 4.86
N ARG A 175 -17.26 -7.09 5.96
CA ARG A 175 -18.00 -8.34 5.95
C ARG A 175 -19.19 -8.30 6.90
N ARG A 176 -20.33 -8.82 6.45
CA ARG A 176 -21.49 -9.17 7.29
C ARG A 176 -21.96 -10.58 6.93
N GLY A 177 -21.93 -11.49 7.90
CA GLY A 177 -22.19 -12.91 7.63
C GLY A 177 -21.25 -13.45 6.55
N ALA A 178 -21.83 -14.06 5.51
CA ALA A 178 -21.10 -14.58 4.34
C ALA A 178 -20.75 -13.47 3.31
N ASP A 179 -21.43 -12.33 3.35
CA ASP A 179 -21.28 -11.26 2.37
C ASP A 179 -20.05 -10.41 2.64
N ARG A 180 -19.35 -10.08 1.56
CA ARG A 180 -18.20 -9.17 1.57
C ARG A 180 -18.37 -8.05 0.55
N LEU A 181 -18.07 -6.84 0.98
CA LEU A 181 -18.01 -5.65 0.14
C LEU A 181 -16.58 -5.09 0.10
N PHE A 182 -16.22 -4.55 -1.05
CA PHE A 182 -15.04 -3.71 -1.24
C PHE A 182 -15.49 -2.30 -1.56
N LEU A 183 -14.81 -1.34 -0.98
CA LEU A 183 -15.12 0.06 -1.14
C LEU A 183 -13.85 0.86 -1.44
N VAL A 184 -13.95 1.80 -2.36
CA VAL A 184 -12.91 2.76 -2.67
C VAL A 184 -13.49 4.16 -2.55
N VAL A 185 -12.84 5.00 -1.74
CA VAL A 185 -13.10 6.44 -1.61
C VAL A 185 -11.84 7.18 -2.00
N LEU A 186 -11.93 8.09 -2.96
CA LEU A 186 -10.85 8.94 -3.43
C LEU A 186 -11.24 10.41 -3.25
N GLY A 187 -10.26 11.26 -3.01
CA GLY A 187 -10.46 12.72 -3.01
C GLY A 187 -11.33 13.27 -1.88
N ALA A 188 -11.48 12.54 -0.76
CA ALA A 188 -12.24 13.09 0.36
C ALA A 188 -11.53 14.32 0.95
N ALA A 189 -12.32 15.31 1.37
CA ALA A 189 -11.84 16.61 1.84
C ALA A 189 -10.94 16.55 3.09
N SER A 190 -11.03 15.45 3.86
CA SER A 190 -10.22 15.26 5.06
C SER A 190 -10.07 13.79 5.44
N SER A 191 -9.10 13.53 6.33
CA SER A 191 -8.94 12.20 6.91
C SER A 191 -10.19 11.71 7.64
N SER A 192 -10.98 12.57 8.23
CA SER A 192 -12.25 12.22 8.89
C SER A 192 -13.35 11.97 7.86
N ALA A 193 -13.47 12.84 6.85
CA ALA A 193 -14.46 12.73 5.78
C ALA A 193 -14.42 11.37 5.08
N ARG A 194 -13.24 10.89 4.68
CA ARG A 194 -13.12 9.57 4.04
C ARG A 194 -13.73 8.42 4.85
N TYR A 195 -13.66 8.48 6.20
CA TYR A 195 -14.27 7.45 7.06
C TYR A 195 -15.77 7.64 7.23
N THR A 196 -16.25 8.88 7.24
CA THR A 196 -17.69 9.18 7.25
C THR A 196 -18.33 8.70 5.94
N ASP A 197 -17.75 9.06 4.82
CA ASP A 197 -18.21 8.63 3.48
C ASP A 197 -18.20 7.10 3.37
N SER A 198 -17.11 6.47 3.81
CA SER A 198 -17.01 5.01 3.78
C SER A 198 -18.11 4.34 4.62
N ARG A 199 -18.36 4.81 5.85
CA ARG A 199 -19.42 4.24 6.71
C ARG A 199 -20.81 4.43 6.11
N ASN A 200 -21.08 5.59 5.50
CA ASN A 200 -22.36 5.87 4.85
C ASN A 200 -22.58 4.98 3.64
N LEU A 201 -21.56 4.82 2.80
CA LEU A 201 -21.61 3.94 1.63
C LEU A 201 -21.78 2.46 2.04
N TYR A 202 -21.06 2.00 3.07
CA TYR A 202 -21.26 0.65 3.61
C TYR A 202 -22.68 0.46 4.14
N ARG A 203 -23.21 1.42 4.93
CA ARG A 203 -24.58 1.37 5.45
C ARG A 203 -25.58 1.24 4.29
N TRP A 204 -25.47 2.10 3.29
CA TRP A 204 -26.33 2.05 2.12
C TRP A 204 -26.24 0.71 1.38
N ALA A 205 -25.03 0.23 1.13
CA ALA A 205 -24.82 -1.02 0.40
C ALA A 205 -25.32 -2.25 1.18
N TRP A 206 -25.14 -2.27 2.49
CA TRP A 206 -25.66 -3.34 3.35
C TRP A 206 -27.20 -3.36 3.38
N LEU A 207 -27.84 -2.20 3.51
CA LEU A 207 -29.30 -2.11 3.45
C LEU A 207 -29.86 -2.62 2.12
N LYS A 208 -29.21 -2.26 1.00
CA LYS A 208 -29.59 -2.78 -0.35
C LYS A 208 -29.46 -4.30 -0.48
N ARG A 209 -28.63 -4.93 0.35
CA ARG A 209 -28.44 -6.39 0.42
C ARG A 209 -29.29 -7.08 1.50
N GLY A 210 -30.19 -6.35 2.16
CA GLY A 210 -31.05 -6.88 3.22
C GLY A 210 -30.37 -7.07 4.58
N HIS A 211 -29.14 -6.54 4.76
CA HIS A 211 -28.53 -6.53 6.08
C HIS A 211 -28.95 -5.27 6.86
N LYS A 212 -29.45 -5.46 8.07
CA LYS A 212 -29.83 -4.38 9.01
C LYS A 212 -28.60 -3.77 9.69
#